data_f45092c48e8b41ac345e9f8d36522127
#
_entry.id   f45092c48e8b41ac345e9f8d36522127
#
_cell.length_a   1.000
_cell.length_b   1.000
_cell.length_c   1.000
_cell.angle_alpha   90.00
_cell.angle_beta   90.00
_cell.angle_gamma   90.00
#
_symmetry.space_group_name_H-M   'P 1'
#
loop_
_entity.id
_entity.type
_entity.pdbx_description
1 polymer ?
#
loop_
_entity_poly.entity_id
_entity_poly.type
_entity_poly.pdbx_seq_one_letter_code
_entity_poly.pdbx_strand_id
1 'polypeptide(L)'
;MTGNVVVIGGGTAGMEAAGLLAKEGLKVTLIEKENEIGGHIKDWYHIFPDRRNSMEVIEYLRNKINHDNITLITGNTINGVEKKSGSFHISTVTGKEIRADAVLIATGFDLFKSERKEEYGYGIYDNVITSADLESMFRKGEVKLTDGEKPGRIGFIHCVGSRDEKVGNVYCSKLCCVTAVKQAMEIKEQFDEAKVFCFYLDMRMGGALYEELYRESQEKYGINYIRGKVSEVGVTISNKLVVKIEDTLAGRPLRMELDMLVLMAGMEMSDSGKLISETSNLKTGENRFFAPADHHIGSNKSNVKGIFYAGACTAPMNITETISHARSAVSDIVDYLRNGQ
;
A
#
# COMPACT_ATOMS: atom_id res chain seq x y z
N MET A 1 5.21 -18.83 27.47
CA MET A 1 3.79 -18.97 27.07
C MET A 1 3.70 -20.04 25.99
N THR A 2 2.66 -20.87 26.00
CA THR A 2 2.47 -21.91 24.97
C THR A 2 1.21 -21.56 24.17
N GLY A 3 1.30 -21.56 22.85
CA GLY A 3 0.18 -21.31 21.95
C GLY A 3 0.66 -21.27 20.50
N ASN A 4 -0.25 -21.56 19.58
CA ASN A 4 0.00 -21.55 18.14
C ASN A 4 -0.73 -20.36 17.52
N VAL A 5 -0.02 -19.49 16.82
CA VAL A 5 -0.59 -18.34 16.11
C VAL A 5 -0.32 -18.49 14.62
N VAL A 6 -1.35 -18.30 13.80
CA VAL A 6 -1.20 -18.19 12.36
C VAL A 6 -1.23 -16.71 11.98
N VAL A 7 -0.21 -16.26 11.24
CA VAL A 7 -0.11 -14.94 10.66
C VAL A 7 -0.29 -15.06 9.14
N ILE A 8 -1.31 -14.41 8.61
CA ILE A 8 -1.66 -14.45 7.18
C ILE A 8 -1.19 -13.16 6.49
N GLY A 9 -0.16 -13.28 5.67
CA GLY A 9 0.51 -12.20 4.95
C GLY A 9 1.92 -11.93 5.46
N GLY A 10 2.91 -12.14 4.60
CA GLY A 10 4.35 -11.96 4.87
C GLY A 10 4.86 -10.56 4.53
N GLY A 11 4.00 -9.54 4.56
CA GLY A 11 4.37 -8.14 4.39
C GLY A 11 4.92 -7.52 5.68
N THR A 12 5.05 -6.18 5.69
CA THR A 12 5.60 -5.40 6.82
C THR A 12 4.92 -5.73 8.15
N ALA A 13 3.59 -5.72 8.19
CA ALA A 13 2.83 -6.00 9.41
C ALA A 13 3.02 -7.44 9.90
N GLY A 14 2.92 -8.41 8.97
CA GLY A 14 3.01 -9.83 9.31
C GLY A 14 4.40 -10.22 9.80
N MET A 15 5.46 -9.74 9.17
CA MET A 15 6.83 -10.01 9.61
C MET A 15 7.12 -9.38 10.98
N GLU A 16 6.72 -8.12 11.21
CA GLU A 16 6.88 -7.47 12.52
C GLU A 16 6.16 -8.25 13.61
N ALA A 17 4.89 -8.61 13.38
CA ALA A 17 4.09 -9.34 14.34
C ALA A 17 4.62 -10.75 14.59
N ALA A 18 4.96 -11.51 13.54
CA ALA A 18 5.49 -12.87 13.67
C ALA A 18 6.77 -12.91 14.50
N GLY A 19 7.70 -11.98 14.25
CA GLY A 19 8.94 -11.89 15.02
C GLY A 19 8.70 -11.57 16.50
N LEU A 20 7.75 -10.70 16.81
CA LEU A 20 7.41 -10.36 18.19
C LEU A 20 6.68 -11.49 18.90
N LEU A 21 5.70 -12.13 18.27
CA LEU A 21 5.00 -13.29 18.83
C LEU A 21 5.97 -14.45 19.15
N ALA A 22 6.94 -14.70 18.26
CA ALA A 22 7.96 -15.71 18.49
C ALA A 22 8.86 -15.39 19.70
N LYS A 23 9.21 -14.11 19.88
CA LYS A 23 9.96 -13.64 21.07
C LYS A 23 9.19 -13.82 22.38
N GLU A 24 7.85 -13.75 22.35
CA GLU A 24 6.98 -14.07 23.49
C GLU A 24 6.89 -15.59 23.77
N GLY A 25 7.58 -16.43 22.98
CA GLY A 25 7.64 -17.88 23.12
C GLY A 25 6.48 -18.62 22.44
N LEU A 26 5.69 -17.95 21.62
CA LEU A 26 4.60 -18.57 20.85
C LEU A 26 5.14 -19.24 19.59
N LYS A 27 4.49 -20.34 19.18
CA LYS A 27 4.75 -20.96 17.87
C LYS A 27 3.96 -20.20 16.80
N VAL A 28 4.64 -19.75 15.78
CA VAL A 28 4.07 -18.90 14.71
C VAL A 28 4.17 -19.62 13.38
N THR A 29 3.06 -19.71 12.64
CA THR A 29 3.06 -20.07 11.24
C THR A 29 2.77 -18.81 10.43
N LEU A 30 3.79 -18.30 9.71
CA LEU A 30 3.67 -17.16 8.81
C LEU A 30 3.40 -17.66 7.40
N ILE A 31 2.26 -17.26 6.81
CA ILE A 31 1.82 -17.71 5.50
C ILE A 31 1.83 -16.53 4.53
N GLU A 32 2.49 -16.68 3.38
CA GLU A 32 2.58 -15.70 2.31
C GLU A 32 2.12 -16.28 0.97
N LYS A 33 1.29 -15.54 0.24
CA LYS A 33 0.78 -15.96 -1.08
C LYS A 33 1.84 -15.96 -2.17
N GLU A 34 2.76 -15.00 -2.10
CA GLU A 34 3.88 -14.91 -3.04
C GLU A 34 5.00 -15.89 -2.65
N ASN A 35 5.91 -16.14 -3.61
CA ASN A 35 7.09 -16.97 -3.35
C ASN A 35 8.10 -16.30 -2.43
N GLU A 36 8.01 -14.98 -2.26
CA GLU A 36 8.88 -14.16 -1.43
C GLU A 36 8.09 -13.27 -0.47
N ILE A 37 8.61 -13.14 0.76
CA ILE A 37 8.11 -12.21 1.76
C ILE A 37 8.56 -10.78 1.47
N GLY A 38 7.86 -9.79 2.09
CA GLY A 38 8.19 -8.38 2.00
C GLY A 38 7.00 -7.51 1.58
N GLY A 39 5.96 -8.10 0.98
CA GLY A 39 4.82 -7.35 0.47
C GLY A 39 5.26 -6.24 -0.51
N HIS A 40 4.50 -5.15 -0.58
CA HIS A 40 4.81 -4.05 -1.51
C HIS A 40 6.15 -3.34 -1.27
N ILE A 41 6.64 -3.30 -0.01
CA ILE A 41 7.86 -2.56 0.31
C ILE A 41 9.09 -3.12 -0.41
N LYS A 42 9.10 -4.41 -0.76
CA LYS A 42 10.19 -5.03 -1.52
C LYS A 42 10.34 -4.47 -2.93
N ASP A 43 9.25 -3.89 -3.47
CA ASP A 43 9.19 -3.36 -4.83
C ASP A 43 9.42 -1.85 -4.90
N TRP A 44 9.49 -1.15 -3.76
CA TRP A 44 9.74 0.27 -3.69
C TRP A 44 11.24 0.58 -3.65
N TYR A 45 11.61 1.75 -4.17
CA TYR A 45 12.98 2.25 -4.18
C TYR A 45 13.32 2.92 -2.85
N HIS A 46 12.75 4.07 -2.61
CA HIS A 46 12.89 4.81 -1.35
C HIS A 46 11.56 4.97 -0.64
N ILE A 47 11.61 5.11 0.67
CA ILE A 47 10.45 5.37 1.52
C ILE A 47 10.54 6.78 2.13
N PHE A 48 9.39 7.39 2.34
CA PHE A 48 9.30 8.72 2.95
C PHE A 48 9.27 8.63 4.48
N PRO A 49 9.62 9.71 5.24
CA PRO A 49 9.91 11.07 4.71
C PRO A 49 11.37 11.30 4.29
N ASP A 50 12.31 10.52 4.79
CA ASP A 50 13.77 10.73 4.67
C ASP A 50 14.39 10.12 3.42
N ARG A 51 13.58 9.52 2.57
CA ARG A 51 13.98 8.82 1.33
C ARG A 51 15.00 7.70 1.57
N ARG A 52 14.85 7.03 2.69
CA ARG A 52 15.61 5.85 3.07
C ARG A 52 15.36 4.70 2.08
N ASN A 53 16.38 3.91 1.80
CA ASN A 53 16.22 2.73 0.95
C ASN A 53 15.27 1.70 1.60
N SER A 54 14.29 1.24 0.85
CA SER A 54 13.28 0.29 1.34
C SER A 54 13.87 -1.05 1.79
N MET A 55 14.98 -1.48 1.16
CA MET A 55 15.63 -2.74 1.48
C MET A 55 16.20 -2.80 2.90
N GLU A 56 16.58 -1.67 3.49
CA GLU A 56 17.02 -1.63 4.89
C GLU A 56 15.90 -2.05 5.86
N VAL A 57 14.65 -1.63 5.58
CA VAL A 57 13.49 -2.04 6.39
C VAL A 57 13.14 -3.50 6.15
N ILE A 58 13.23 -3.97 4.91
CA ILE A 58 13.04 -5.39 4.59
C ILE A 58 14.04 -6.26 5.34
N GLU A 59 15.31 -5.90 5.31
CA GLU A 59 16.37 -6.66 5.98
C GLU A 59 16.15 -6.71 7.50
N TYR A 60 15.81 -5.57 8.10
CA TYR A 60 15.43 -5.51 9.51
C TYR A 60 14.28 -6.47 9.85
N LEU A 61 13.24 -6.52 9.02
CA LEU A 61 12.08 -7.39 9.24
C LEU A 61 12.42 -8.88 8.97
N ARG A 62 13.22 -9.17 7.95
CA ARG A 62 13.72 -10.53 7.67
C ARG A 62 14.51 -11.09 8.85
N ASN A 63 15.38 -10.27 9.45
CA ASN A 63 16.15 -10.67 10.63
C ASN A 63 15.25 -11.00 11.83
N LYS A 64 14.10 -10.31 11.99
CA LYS A 64 13.14 -10.59 13.06
C LYS A 64 12.45 -11.94 12.94
N ILE A 65 12.17 -12.39 11.72
CA ILE A 65 11.48 -13.66 11.49
C ILE A 65 12.43 -14.85 11.37
N ASN A 66 13.73 -14.64 11.41
CA ASN A 66 14.73 -15.69 11.52
C ASN A 66 14.77 -16.20 12.97
N HIS A 67 13.80 -17.05 13.35
CA HIS A 67 13.58 -17.52 14.71
C HIS A 67 13.03 -18.94 14.71
N ASP A 68 13.50 -19.80 15.61
CA ASP A 68 13.15 -21.23 15.67
C ASP A 68 11.65 -21.49 15.89
N ASN A 69 10.95 -20.57 16.51
CA ASN A 69 9.51 -20.65 16.72
C ASN A 69 8.68 -20.21 15.50
N ILE A 70 9.28 -19.84 14.39
CA ILE A 70 8.58 -19.40 13.18
C ILE A 70 8.68 -20.46 12.09
N THR A 71 7.54 -20.91 11.60
CA THR A 71 7.43 -21.72 10.39
C THR A 71 6.94 -20.82 9.27
N LEU A 72 7.77 -20.57 8.26
CA LEU A 72 7.42 -19.79 7.07
C LEU A 72 6.86 -20.71 5.97
N ILE A 73 5.71 -20.34 5.41
CA ILE A 73 5.08 -20.99 4.26
C ILE A 73 4.84 -19.94 3.19
N THR A 74 5.56 -20.02 2.07
CA THR A 74 5.40 -19.13 0.91
C THR A 74 4.68 -19.83 -0.24
N GLY A 75 4.21 -19.08 -1.25
CA GLY A 75 3.49 -19.62 -2.40
C GLY A 75 2.13 -20.22 -2.03
N ASN A 76 1.51 -19.79 -0.93
CA ASN A 76 0.27 -20.38 -0.43
C ASN A 76 -0.80 -19.32 -0.11
N THR A 77 -1.94 -19.44 -0.75
CA THR A 77 -3.12 -18.60 -0.50
C THR A 77 -4.07 -19.30 0.48
N ILE A 78 -4.71 -18.53 1.35
CA ILE A 78 -5.72 -19.01 2.30
C ILE A 78 -7.08 -19.00 1.64
N ASN A 79 -7.82 -20.11 1.75
CA ASN A 79 -9.21 -20.23 1.33
C ASN A 79 -10.19 -19.72 2.39
N GLY A 80 -9.88 -19.90 3.67
CA GLY A 80 -10.75 -19.47 4.76
C GLY A 80 -10.19 -19.81 6.12
N VAL A 81 -10.80 -19.19 7.12
CA VAL A 81 -10.52 -19.38 8.56
C VAL A 81 -11.83 -19.74 9.24
N GLU A 82 -11.90 -20.91 9.84
CA GLU A 82 -13.09 -21.40 10.51
C GLU A 82 -12.78 -21.72 11.97
N LYS A 83 -13.66 -21.34 12.90
CA LYS A 83 -13.53 -21.69 14.32
C LYS A 83 -14.28 -22.97 14.61
N LYS A 84 -13.57 -24.03 15.05
CA LYS A 84 -14.13 -25.33 15.40
C LYS A 84 -13.60 -25.78 16.75
N SER A 85 -14.48 -26.18 17.66
CA SER A 85 -14.12 -26.77 18.96
C SER A 85 -13.06 -25.98 19.77
N GLY A 86 -13.15 -24.62 19.69
CA GLY A 86 -12.25 -23.72 20.44
C GLY A 86 -10.95 -23.35 19.73
N SER A 87 -10.60 -23.99 18.60
CA SER A 87 -9.44 -23.66 17.80
C SER A 87 -9.82 -23.15 16.41
N PHE A 88 -8.90 -22.48 15.74
CA PHE A 88 -9.06 -22.05 14.35
C PHE A 88 -8.47 -23.09 13.41
N HIS A 89 -9.20 -23.36 12.34
CA HIS A 89 -8.80 -24.21 11.23
C HIS A 89 -8.63 -23.34 10.01
N ILE A 90 -7.40 -23.27 9.50
CA ILE A 90 -7.02 -22.44 8.36
C ILE A 90 -6.79 -23.38 7.19
N SER A 91 -7.59 -23.24 6.13
CA SER A 91 -7.46 -24.00 4.89
C SER A 91 -6.71 -23.22 3.82
N THR A 92 -5.77 -23.87 3.15
CA THR A 92 -5.03 -23.30 2.02
C THR A 92 -5.55 -23.82 0.69
N VAL A 93 -5.29 -23.09 -0.40
CA VAL A 93 -5.65 -23.55 -1.77
C VAL A 93 -4.95 -24.84 -2.18
N THR A 94 -3.82 -25.18 -1.56
CA THR A 94 -3.09 -26.43 -1.80
C THR A 94 -3.66 -27.61 -1.00
N GLY A 95 -4.77 -27.40 -0.24
CA GLY A 95 -5.42 -28.43 0.57
C GLY A 95 -4.75 -28.68 1.93
N LYS A 96 -3.77 -27.88 2.34
CA LYS A 96 -3.18 -27.98 3.67
C LYS A 96 -4.11 -27.37 4.72
N GLU A 97 -4.30 -28.05 5.83
CA GLU A 97 -5.04 -27.56 6.99
C GLU A 97 -4.06 -27.25 8.13
N ILE A 98 -4.20 -26.07 8.74
CA ILE A 98 -3.35 -25.59 9.83
C ILE A 98 -4.25 -25.21 11.00
N ARG A 99 -3.87 -25.62 12.22
CA ARG A 99 -4.60 -25.28 13.45
C ARG A 99 -3.89 -24.17 14.22
N ALA A 100 -4.69 -23.27 14.79
CA ALA A 100 -4.19 -22.18 15.61
C ALA A 100 -5.11 -21.85 16.78
N ASP A 101 -4.54 -21.28 17.84
CA ASP A 101 -5.27 -20.74 18.99
C ASP A 101 -5.70 -19.29 18.75
N ALA A 102 -4.95 -18.57 17.91
CA ALA A 102 -5.28 -17.21 17.43
C ALA A 102 -4.83 -17.02 15.98
N VAL A 103 -5.48 -16.10 15.27
CA VAL A 103 -5.16 -15.76 13.89
C VAL A 103 -4.95 -14.26 13.76
N LEU A 104 -3.86 -13.87 13.09
CA LEU A 104 -3.59 -12.49 12.69
C LEU A 104 -3.70 -12.35 11.18
N ILE A 105 -4.59 -11.50 10.72
CA ILE A 105 -4.75 -11.15 9.31
C ILE A 105 -3.93 -9.90 9.02
N ALA A 106 -2.93 -10.03 8.15
CA ALA A 106 -2.00 -8.99 7.75
C ALA A 106 -1.85 -8.95 6.20
N THR A 107 -2.96 -9.17 5.48
CA THR A 107 -3.00 -9.33 4.02
C THR A 107 -2.75 -8.04 3.23
N GLY A 108 -2.58 -6.90 3.91
CA GLY A 108 -2.28 -5.62 3.31
C GLY A 108 -3.35 -5.12 2.34
N PHE A 109 -2.91 -4.57 1.21
CA PHE A 109 -3.74 -3.93 0.19
C PHE A 109 -3.25 -4.32 -1.21
N ASP A 110 -4.07 -4.08 -2.21
CA ASP A 110 -3.67 -4.05 -3.61
C ASP A 110 -3.78 -2.61 -4.14
N LEU A 111 -2.95 -2.26 -5.12
CA LEU A 111 -3.08 -0.98 -5.81
C LEU A 111 -4.32 -0.99 -6.71
N PHE A 112 -5.01 0.13 -6.78
CA PHE A 112 -6.13 0.31 -7.68
C PHE A 112 -5.70 0.02 -9.13
N LYS A 113 -6.46 -0.80 -9.84
CA LYS A 113 -6.22 -1.14 -11.25
C LYS A 113 -6.54 0.07 -12.11
N SER A 114 -5.50 0.78 -12.57
CA SER A 114 -5.61 2.07 -13.25
C SER A 114 -6.30 1.98 -14.62
N GLU A 115 -6.39 0.79 -15.21
CA GLU A 115 -7.17 0.50 -16.43
C GLU A 115 -8.66 0.82 -16.26
N ARG A 116 -9.18 0.77 -15.03
CA ARG A 116 -10.57 1.14 -14.69
C ARG A 116 -10.86 2.63 -14.84
N LYS A 117 -9.82 3.45 -15.07
CA LYS A 117 -9.90 4.89 -15.33
C LYS A 117 -9.43 5.17 -16.76
N GLU A 118 -10.23 4.71 -17.73
CA GLU A 118 -9.93 4.81 -19.16
C GLU A 118 -9.62 6.24 -19.61
N GLU A 119 -10.25 7.25 -18.96
CA GLU A 119 -10.01 8.66 -19.22
C GLU A 119 -8.56 9.11 -18.98
N TYR A 120 -7.75 8.31 -18.28
CA TYR A 120 -6.33 8.60 -18.05
C TYR A 120 -5.39 7.84 -18.98
N GLY A 121 -5.89 6.84 -19.73
CA GLY A 121 -5.18 6.19 -20.83
C GLY A 121 -4.09 5.20 -20.40
N TYR A 122 -4.09 4.69 -19.17
CA TYR A 122 -3.17 3.63 -18.74
C TYR A 122 -3.43 2.35 -19.55
N GLY A 123 -2.36 1.77 -20.10
CA GLY A 123 -2.46 0.61 -21.01
C GLY A 123 -2.97 0.95 -22.43
N ILE A 124 -3.28 2.24 -22.72
CA ILE A 124 -3.74 2.72 -24.02
C ILE A 124 -2.70 3.62 -24.67
N TYR A 125 -2.15 4.57 -23.89
CA TYR A 125 -1.15 5.53 -24.39
C TYR A 125 0.22 5.18 -23.86
N ASP A 126 1.23 5.29 -24.71
CA ASP A 126 2.62 5.19 -24.31
C ASP A 126 2.95 6.24 -23.23
N ASN A 127 3.85 5.87 -22.31
CA ASN A 127 4.34 6.75 -21.25
C ASN A 127 3.28 7.20 -20.21
N VAL A 128 2.09 6.60 -20.20
CA VAL A 128 1.18 6.65 -19.04
C VAL A 128 1.48 5.44 -18.16
N ILE A 129 2.03 5.71 -16.99
CA ILE A 129 2.49 4.70 -16.05
C ILE A 129 1.86 4.89 -14.67
N THR A 130 1.93 3.90 -13.80
CA THR A 130 1.53 4.03 -12.40
C THR A 130 2.71 4.45 -11.51
N SER A 131 2.42 4.87 -10.28
CA SER A 131 3.45 5.12 -9.26
C SER A 131 4.29 3.87 -8.96
N ALA A 132 3.72 2.68 -9.08
CA ALA A 132 4.45 1.42 -8.90
C ALA A 132 5.40 1.11 -10.08
N ASP A 133 4.97 1.41 -11.31
CA ASP A 133 5.84 1.29 -12.48
C ASP A 133 7.05 2.23 -12.37
N LEU A 134 6.84 3.46 -11.90
CA LEU A 134 7.92 4.42 -11.67
C LEU A 134 8.89 3.96 -10.57
N GLU A 135 8.40 3.36 -9.45
CA GLU A 135 9.26 2.73 -8.43
C GLU A 135 10.14 1.63 -9.05
N SER A 136 9.56 0.81 -9.93
CA SER A 136 10.33 -0.22 -10.66
C SER A 136 11.41 0.38 -11.54
N MET A 137 11.12 1.51 -12.23
CA MET A 137 12.10 2.23 -13.04
C MET A 137 13.23 2.80 -12.17
N PHE A 138 12.92 3.41 -11.02
CA PHE A 138 13.93 3.91 -10.08
C PHE A 138 14.85 2.79 -9.58
N ARG A 139 14.30 1.64 -9.21
CA ARG A 139 15.08 0.49 -8.74
C ARG A 139 16.03 -0.07 -9.80
N LYS A 140 15.62 -0.01 -11.07
CA LYS A 140 16.47 -0.42 -12.22
C LYS A 140 17.48 0.65 -12.61
N GLY A 141 17.35 1.88 -12.10
CA GLY A 141 18.15 3.02 -12.51
C GLY A 141 17.86 3.49 -13.95
N GLU A 142 16.68 3.16 -14.48
CA GLU A 142 16.31 3.38 -15.88
C GLU A 142 14.96 4.09 -16.00
N VAL A 143 14.89 5.36 -15.61
CA VAL A 143 13.71 6.18 -15.91
C VAL A 143 13.84 6.73 -17.33
N LYS A 144 12.99 6.22 -18.23
CA LYS A 144 13.01 6.55 -19.65
C LYS A 144 11.62 6.41 -20.28
N LEU A 145 11.39 7.08 -21.40
CA LEU A 145 10.22 6.91 -22.24
C LEU A 145 10.28 5.57 -23.00
N THR A 146 9.17 5.18 -23.63
CA THR A 146 9.10 3.95 -24.44
C THR A 146 10.04 3.93 -25.63
N ASP A 147 10.37 5.11 -26.19
CA ASP A 147 11.37 5.30 -27.25
C ASP A 147 12.83 5.33 -26.75
N GLY A 148 13.04 5.22 -25.42
CA GLY A 148 14.35 5.25 -24.78
C GLY A 148 14.84 6.65 -24.39
N GLU A 149 14.13 7.71 -24.78
CA GLU A 149 14.50 9.10 -24.47
C GLU A 149 14.24 9.45 -23.00
N LYS A 150 14.89 10.52 -22.52
CA LYS A 150 14.67 11.05 -21.16
C LYS A 150 13.40 11.91 -21.15
N PRO A 151 12.53 11.79 -20.14
CA PRO A 151 11.35 12.65 -20.03
C PRO A 151 11.75 14.07 -19.62
N GLY A 152 11.32 15.07 -20.38
CA GLY A 152 11.53 16.48 -20.08
C GLY A 152 10.37 17.16 -19.35
N ARG A 153 9.14 16.60 -19.49
CA ARG A 153 7.92 17.12 -18.85
C ARG A 153 7.11 15.97 -18.29
N ILE A 154 7.02 15.92 -16.97
CA ILE A 154 6.38 14.80 -16.25
C ILE A 154 5.19 15.32 -15.42
N GLY A 155 4.04 14.65 -15.52
CA GLY A 155 2.87 14.93 -14.72
C GLY A 155 2.56 13.81 -13.73
N PHE A 156 2.04 14.16 -12.55
CA PHE A 156 1.54 13.22 -11.54
C PHE A 156 0.07 13.49 -11.29
N ILE A 157 -0.82 12.54 -11.59
CA ILE A 157 -2.25 12.64 -11.26
C ILE A 157 -2.50 11.99 -9.91
N HIS A 158 -2.90 12.78 -8.92
CA HIS A 158 -3.24 12.29 -7.59
C HIS A 158 -4.61 11.62 -7.54
N CYS A 159 -4.83 10.78 -6.53
CA CYS A 159 -6.12 10.15 -6.20
C CYS A 159 -6.72 9.29 -7.32
N VAL A 160 -5.90 8.60 -8.12
CA VAL A 160 -6.42 7.68 -9.15
C VAL A 160 -7.05 6.47 -8.48
N GLY A 161 -8.37 6.31 -8.60
CA GLY A 161 -9.14 5.24 -7.96
C GLY A 161 -9.36 5.43 -6.46
N SER A 162 -9.17 6.64 -5.92
CA SER A 162 -9.60 7.03 -4.56
C SER A 162 -10.22 8.41 -4.57
N ARG A 163 -11.12 8.72 -3.61
CA ARG A 163 -11.97 9.93 -3.62
C ARG A 163 -12.77 10.02 -4.93
N ASP A 164 -13.24 8.88 -5.40
CA ASP A 164 -13.89 8.75 -6.71
C ASP A 164 -15.14 7.86 -6.62
N GLU A 165 -16.31 8.51 -6.69
CA GLU A 165 -17.61 7.85 -6.63
C GLU A 165 -17.85 6.92 -7.82
N LYS A 166 -17.30 7.23 -9.01
CA LYS A 166 -17.48 6.41 -10.23
C LYS A 166 -16.95 4.99 -10.08
N VAL A 167 -15.92 4.80 -9.25
CA VAL A 167 -15.35 3.48 -8.95
C VAL A 167 -15.74 2.97 -7.56
N GLY A 168 -16.56 3.74 -6.83
CA GLY A 168 -17.07 3.41 -5.51
C GLY A 168 -16.03 3.51 -4.38
N ASN A 169 -14.91 4.19 -4.59
CA ASN A 169 -13.86 4.42 -3.59
C ASN A 169 -13.89 5.88 -3.12
N VAL A 170 -14.84 6.20 -2.25
CA VAL A 170 -15.04 7.58 -1.73
C VAL A 170 -13.99 8.00 -0.70
N TYR A 171 -13.27 7.05 -0.13
CA TYR A 171 -12.21 7.29 0.86
C TYR A 171 -10.91 7.80 0.21
N CYS A 172 -10.04 8.40 1.04
CA CYS A 172 -8.70 8.81 0.66
C CYS A 172 -7.71 7.66 0.93
N SER A 173 -6.85 7.35 -0.04
CA SER A 173 -5.74 6.40 0.14
C SER A 173 -4.57 6.98 0.95
N LYS A 174 -4.70 8.19 1.49
CA LYS A 174 -3.78 8.84 2.45
C LYS A 174 -2.36 9.09 1.95
N LEU A 175 -1.78 8.17 1.17
CA LEU A 175 -0.35 8.17 0.85
C LEU A 175 -0.03 8.69 -0.55
N CYS A 176 -1.00 8.86 -1.45
CA CYS A 176 -0.72 9.30 -2.82
C CYS A 176 -0.04 10.67 -2.89
N CYS A 177 -0.38 11.61 -1.99
CA CYS A 177 0.24 12.93 -1.97
C CYS A 177 1.73 12.86 -1.60
N VAL A 178 2.07 12.22 -0.49
CA VAL A 178 3.47 12.10 -0.06
C VAL A 178 4.31 11.25 -1.01
N THR A 179 3.72 10.20 -1.60
CA THR A 179 4.38 9.37 -2.61
C THR A 179 4.68 10.18 -3.87
N ALA A 180 3.72 10.99 -4.36
CA ALA A 180 3.93 11.85 -5.52
C ALA A 180 5.02 12.89 -5.27
N VAL A 181 5.00 13.53 -4.10
CA VAL A 181 6.06 14.50 -3.70
C VAL A 181 7.43 13.82 -3.72
N LYS A 182 7.56 12.65 -3.08
CA LYS A 182 8.82 11.88 -3.05
C LYS A 182 9.30 11.53 -4.46
N GLN A 183 8.45 10.94 -5.29
CA GLN A 183 8.79 10.52 -6.64
C GLN A 183 9.12 11.72 -7.55
N ALA A 184 8.41 12.82 -7.41
CA ALA A 184 8.69 14.05 -8.14
C ALA A 184 10.08 14.63 -7.80
N MET A 185 10.49 14.58 -6.53
CA MET A 185 11.83 14.98 -6.11
C MET A 185 12.91 14.04 -6.67
N GLU A 186 12.67 12.73 -6.68
CA GLU A 186 13.57 11.72 -7.26
C GLU A 186 13.75 11.88 -8.77
N ILE A 187 12.68 12.26 -9.49
CA ILE A 187 12.78 12.66 -10.91
C ILE A 187 13.69 13.87 -11.06
N LYS A 188 13.52 14.90 -10.24
CA LYS A 188 14.34 16.11 -10.31
C LYS A 188 15.82 15.87 -9.98
N GLU A 189 16.11 14.90 -9.11
CA GLU A 189 17.49 14.48 -8.82
C GLU A 189 18.16 13.77 -10.00
N GLN A 190 17.39 13.01 -10.77
CA GLN A 190 17.91 12.34 -11.98
C GLN A 190 17.94 13.26 -13.20
N PHE A 191 16.98 14.18 -13.31
CA PHE A 191 16.78 15.06 -14.45
C PHE A 191 16.53 16.50 -13.97
N ASP A 192 17.57 17.23 -13.65
CA ASP A 192 17.49 18.57 -13.08
C ASP A 192 16.69 19.55 -13.98
N GLU A 193 16.85 19.46 -15.30
CA GLU A 193 16.13 20.29 -16.27
C GLU A 193 14.66 19.88 -16.48
N ALA A 194 14.23 18.73 -15.99
CA ALA A 194 12.86 18.26 -16.18
C ALA A 194 11.86 19.18 -15.47
N LYS A 195 10.73 19.45 -16.12
CA LYS A 195 9.59 20.16 -15.54
C LYS A 195 8.59 19.17 -14.98
N VAL A 196 8.37 19.23 -13.68
CA VAL A 196 7.49 18.30 -12.96
C VAL A 196 6.23 19.01 -12.48
N PHE A 197 5.07 18.39 -12.70
CA PHE A 197 3.75 18.91 -12.37
C PHE A 197 2.96 17.90 -11.56
N CYS A 198 2.37 18.33 -10.45
CA CYS A 198 1.45 17.52 -9.64
C CYS A 198 0.03 18.07 -9.76
N PHE A 199 -0.90 17.25 -10.26
CA PHE A 199 -2.32 17.58 -10.38
C PHE A 199 -3.06 16.99 -9.19
N TYR A 200 -3.61 17.84 -8.32
CA TYR A 200 -4.15 17.43 -7.04
C TYR A 200 -5.50 18.07 -6.69
N LEU A 201 -6.31 17.39 -5.89
CA LEU A 201 -7.55 17.94 -5.35
C LEU A 201 -7.29 18.75 -4.07
N ASP A 202 -6.66 18.10 -3.09
CA ASP A 202 -6.17 18.66 -1.83
C ASP A 202 -4.87 17.98 -1.47
N MET A 203 -3.88 18.74 -1.00
CA MET A 203 -2.63 18.18 -0.45
C MET A 203 -2.88 17.68 0.97
N ARG A 204 -2.66 16.40 1.18
CA ARG A 204 -2.81 15.74 2.47
C ARG A 204 -1.47 15.18 2.93
N MET A 205 -0.75 15.99 3.69
CA MET A 205 0.60 15.70 4.18
C MET A 205 0.58 15.43 5.69
N GLY A 206 -0.42 14.66 6.15
CA GLY A 206 -0.64 14.36 7.57
C GLY A 206 0.32 13.29 8.12
N GLY A 207 1.58 13.63 8.31
CA GLY A 207 2.59 12.78 8.91
C GLY A 207 3.79 13.60 9.37
N ALA A 208 4.60 13.06 10.27
CA ALA A 208 5.82 13.72 10.72
C ALA A 208 6.78 13.94 9.54
N LEU A 209 7.27 15.16 9.37
CA LEU A 209 8.19 15.60 8.32
C LEU A 209 7.60 15.63 6.90
N TYR A 210 6.29 15.38 6.71
CA TYR A 210 5.69 15.38 5.37
C TYR A 210 5.47 16.80 4.84
N GLU A 211 5.12 17.75 5.71
CA GLU A 211 5.02 19.18 5.34
C GLU A 211 6.37 19.73 4.92
N GLU A 212 7.44 19.35 5.63
CA GLU A 212 8.81 19.74 5.31
C GLU A 212 9.22 19.19 3.94
N LEU A 213 8.91 17.93 3.67
CA LEU A 213 9.16 17.29 2.38
C LEU A 213 8.41 18.03 1.25
N TYR A 214 7.14 18.39 1.48
CA TYR A 214 6.33 19.14 0.52
C TYR A 214 6.91 20.53 0.26
N ARG A 215 7.29 21.26 1.31
CA ARG A 215 7.93 22.58 1.18
C ARG A 215 9.26 22.48 0.42
N GLU A 216 10.12 21.53 0.79
CA GLU A 216 11.39 21.29 0.09
C GLU A 216 11.17 21.02 -1.40
N SER A 217 10.13 20.25 -1.74
CA SER A 217 9.81 19.94 -3.13
C SER A 217 9.49 21.17 -3.98
N GLN A 218 8.92 22.21 -3.38
CA GLN A 218 8.62 23.47 -4.03
C GLN A 218 9.84 24.39 -4.10
N GLU A 219 10.47 24.62 -2.94
CA GLU A 219 11.52 25.63 -2.79
C GLU A 219 12.84 25.21 -3.43
N LYS A 220 13.23 23.95 -3.27
CA LYS A 220 14.52 23.43 -3.75
C LYS A 220 14.40 22.74 -5.12
N TYR A 221 13.34 21.97 -5.33
CA TYR A 221 13.19 21.18 -6.56
C TYR A 221 12.31 21.85 -7.62
N GLY A 222 11.61 22.93 -7.29
CA GLY A 222 10.79 23.68 -8.23
C GLY A 222 9.62 22.89 -8.81
N ILE A 223 9.05 21.96 -8.04
CA ILE A 223 7.90 21.16 -8.47
C ILE A 223 6.66 22.03 -8.52
N ASN A 224 5.91 21.95 -9.61
CA ASN A 224 4.71 22.75 -9.86
C ASN A 224 3.47 22.01 -9.38
N TYR A 225 2.65 22.65 -8.57
CA TYR A 225 1.41 22.08 -8.03
C TYR A 225 0.20 22.81 -8.62
N ILE A 226 -0.64 22.06 -9.36
CA ILE A 226 -1.84 22.58 -10.02
C ILE A 226 -3.07 21.96 -9.35
N ARG A 227 -3.88 22.80 -8.70
CA ARG A 227 -5.08 22.34 -7.99
C ARG A 227 -6.23 22.14 -8.97
N GLY A 228 -6.68 20.90 -9.13
CA GLY A 228 -7.80 20.55 -9.97
C GLY A 228 -7.87 19.06 -10.23
N LYS A 229 -9.01 18.59 -10.75
CA LYS A 229 -9.17 17.21 -11.20
C LYS A 229 -8.92 17.16 -12.68
N VAL A 230 -7.97 16.32 -13.11
CA VAL A 230 -7.78 16.01 -14.52
C VAL A 230 -9.05 15.39 -15.09
N SER A 231 -9.58 15.94 -16.15
CA SER A 231 -10.80 15.47 -16.80
C SER A 231 -10.54 14.32 -17.76
N GLU A 232 -9.51 14.47 -18.57
CA GLU A 232 -9.09 13.46 -19.54
C GLU A 232 -7.65 13.63 -19.96
N VAL A 233 -7.08 12.56 -20.50
CA VAL A 233 -5.78 12.50 -21.15
C VAL A 233 -5.98 12.09 -22.61
N GLY A 234 -5.28 12.71 -23.50
CA GLY A 234 -5.23 12.37 -24.93
C GLY A 234 -3.80 12.40 -25.44
N VAL A 235 -3.62 12.22 -26.74
CA VAL A 235 -2.31 12.31 -27.39
C VAL A 235 -2.36 13.28 -28.57
N THR A 236 -1.22 13.90 -28.86
CA THR A 236 -1.01 14.70 -30.09
C THR A 236 -0.65 13.79 -31.26
N ILE A 237 -0.63 14.35 -32.46
CA ILE A 237 -0.13 13.67 -33.69
C ILE A 237 1.34 13.25 -33.53
N SER A 238 2.11 13.98 -32.71
CA SER A 238 3.52 13.65 -32.37
C SER A 238 3.67 12.74 -31.16
N ASN A 239 2.61 12.05 -30.75
CA ASN A 239 2.58 11.10 -29.63
C ASN A 239 2.93 11.70 -28.25
N LYS A 240 2.79 13.03 -28.07
CA LYS A 240 2.88 13.67 -26.76
C LYS A 240 1.57 13.51 -26.01
N LEU A 241 1.63 13.25 -24.71
CA LEU A 241 0.46 13.21 -23.84
C LEU A 241 -0.12 14.61 -23.67
N VAL A 242 -1.44 14.72 -23.68
CA VAL A 242 -2.17 15.99 -23.47
C VAL A 242 -3.11 15.82 -22.29
N VAL A 243 -2.83 16.53 -21.22
CA VAL A 243 -3.70 16.58 -20.02
C VAL A 243 -4.62 17.79 -20.10
N LYS A 244 -5.93 17.57 -19.86
CA LYS A 244 -6.92 18.64 -19.68
C LYS A 244 -7.36 18.72 -18.24
N ILE A 245 -7.26 19.91 -17.65
CA ILE A 245 -7.59 20.17 -16.25
C ILE A 245 -8.17 21.56 -16.10
N GLU A 246 -9.07 21.76 -15.15
CA GLU A 246 -9.43 23.08 -14.66
C GLU A 246 -8.50 23.45 -13.50
N ASP A 247 -7.68 24.49 -13.67
CA ASP A 247 -6.91 25.07 -12.58
C ASP A 247 -7.86 25.89 -11.69
N THR A 248 -8.28 25.29 -10.57
CA THR A 248 -9.27 25.88 -9.68
C THR A 248 -8.76 27.09 -8.89
N LEU A 249 -7.44 27.28 -8.79
CA LEU A 249 -6.85 28.48 -8.18
C LEU A 249 -6.79 29.65 -9.16
N ALA A 250 -6.48 29.35 -10.42
CA ALA A 250 -6.46 30.35 -11.47
C ALA A 250 -7.85 30.60 -12.11
N GLY A 251 -8.84 29.75 -11.81
CA GLY A 251 -10.21 29.84 -12.32
C GLY A 251 -10.31 29.69 -13.85
N ARG A 252 -9.44 28.86 -14.46
CA ARG A 252 -9.39 28.70 -15.92
C ARG A 252 -9.03 27.27 -16.35
N PRO A 253 -9.54 26.84 -17.52
CA PRO A 253 -9.09 25.57 -18.10
C PRO A 253 -7.62 25.66 -18.53
N LEU A 254 -6.91 24.55 -18.35
CA LEU A 254 -5.54 24.36 -18.72
C LEU A 254 -5.41 23.12 -19.60
N ARG A 255 -4.66 23.25 -20.71
CA ARG A 255 -4.23 22.15 -21.55
C ARG A 255 -2.70 22.10 -21.54
N MET A 256 -2.14 20.95 -21.22
CA MET A 256 -0.70 20.80 -21.06
C MET A 256 -0.20 19.57 -21.81
N GLU A 257 0.90 19.73 -22.53
CA GLU A 257 1.63 18.62 -23.16
C GLU A 257 2.71 18.11 -22.22
N LEU A 258 2.79 16.77 -22.11
CA LEU A 258 3.72 16.04 -21.26
C LEU A 258 4.39 14.92 -22.05
N ASP A 259 5.57 14.51 -21.60
CA ASP A 259 6.28 13.35 -22.13
C ASP A 259 5.89 12.07 -21.38
N MET A 260 5.69 12.18 -20.07
CA MET A 260 5.32 11.07 -19.18
C MET A 260 4.22 11.50 -18.20
N LEU A 261 3.32 10.58 -17.90
CA LEU A 261 2.25 10.78 -16.93
C LEU A 261 2.25 9.64 -15.92
N VAL A 262 2.31 9.99 -14.64
CA VAL A 262 2.32 9.03 -13.51
C VAL A 262 0.98 9.08 -12.80
N LEU A 263 0.30 7.95 -12.74
CA LEU A 263 -0.97 7.78 -12.05
C LEU A 263 -0.71 7.33 -10.60
N MET A 264 -1.08 8.18 -9.64
CA MET A 264 -0.97 7.86 -8.21
C MET A 264 -2.11 6.94 -7.80
N ALA A 265 -1.95 5.65 -8.09
CA ALA A 265 -2.95 4.63 -7.81
C ALA A 265 -3.29 4.56 -6.32
N GLY A 266 -4.59 4.50 -6.02
CA GLY A 266 -5.11 4.35 -4.67
C GLY A 266 -4.87 2.94 -4.11
N MET A 267 -5.23 2.75 -2.84
CA MET A 267 -5.18 1.47 -2.15
C MET A 267 -6.59 0.88 -2.07
N GLU A 268 -6.72 -0.39 -2.39
CA GLU A 268 -7.95 -1.19 -2.19
C GLU A 268 -7.62 -2.39 -1.29
N MET A 269 -8.64 -2.96 -0.64
CA MET A 269 -8.45 -4.23 0.07
C MET A 269 -7.89 -5.29 -0.89
N SER A 270 -6.89 -6.03 -0.44
CA SER A 270 -6.28 -7.08 -1.27
C SER A 270 -7.29 -8.16 -1.67
N ASP A 271 -7.12 -8.77 -2.82
CA ASP A 271 -8.00 -9.85 -3.28
C ASP A 271 -7.99 -11.03 -2.30
N SER A 272 -6.86 -11.34 -1.66
CA SER A 272 -6.78 -12.31 -0.56
C SER A 272 -7.61 -11.89 0.65
N GLY A 273 -7.60 -10.60 1.00
CA GLY A 273 -8.41 -10.06 2.09
C GLY A 273 -9.91 -10.19 1.81
N LYS A 274 -10.36 -9.88 0.58
CA LYS A 274 -11.75 -10.05 0.14
C LYS A 274 -12.20 -11.51 0.29
N LEU A 275 -11.41 -12.45 -0.22
CA LEU A 275 -11.69 -13.87 -0.11
C LEU A 275 -11.82 -14.33 1.35
N ILE A 276 -10.87 -13.93 2.21
CA ILE A 276 -10.91 -14.29 3.64
C ILE A 276 -12.12 -13.64 4.33
N SER A 277 -12.47 -12.41 3.99
CA SER A 277 -13.64 -11.72 4.54
C SER A 277 -14.94 -12.49 4.26
N GLU A 278 -15.13 -12.94 3.01
CA GLU A 278 -16.30 -13.67 2.56
C GLU A 278 -16.38 -15.09 3.17
N THR A 279 -15.26 -15.82 3.15
CA THR A 279 -15.20 -17.22 3.59
C THR A 279 -15.15 -17.40 5.11
N SER A 280 -14.72 -16.36 5.86
CA SER A 280 -14.52 -16.41 7.31
C SER A 280 -15.52 -15.54 8.10
N ASN A 281 -16.56 -15.03 7.44
CA ASN A 281 -17.60 -14.17 8.04
C ASN A 281 -17.03 -12.94 8.79
N LEU A 282 -16.00 -12.33 8.20
CA LEU A 282 -15.38 -11.13 8.75
C LEU A 282 -16.00 -9.87 8.13
N LYS A 283 -16.33 -8.91 8.96
CA LYS A 283 -16.98 -7.67 8.54
C LYS A 283 -16.00 -6.74 7.82
N THR A 284 -16.51 -6.05 6.80
CA THR A 284 -15.84 -4.95 6.12
C THR A 284 -16.54 -3.63 6.41
N GLY A 285 -15.79 -2.53 6.41
CA GLY A 285 -16.32 -1.17 6.58
C GLY A 285 -16.82 -0.56 5.27
N GLU A 286 -17.33 0.67 5.35
CA GLU A 286 -17.74 1.46 4.18
C GLU A 286 -16.58 1.70 3.20
N ASN A 287 -15.36 1.76 3.71
CA ASN A 287 -14.12 1.84 2.93
C ASN A 287 -13.71 0.51 2.27
N ARG A 288 -14.52 -0.55 2.45
CA ARG A 288 -14.29 -1.92 1.93
C ARG A 288 -13.07 -2.63 2.48
N PHE A 289 -12.38 -2.10 3.50
CA PHE A 289 -11.35 -2.78 4.25
C PHE A 289 -11.96 -3.55 5.43
N PHE A 290 -11.20 -4.43 6.11
CA PHE A 290 -11.69 -5.10 7.31
C PHE A 290 -12.14 -4.08 8.37
N ALA A 291 -13.36 -4.26 8.87
CA ALA A 291 -13.88 -3.43 9.95
C ALA A 291 -13.37 -3.93 11.31
N PRO A 292 -12.68 -3.11 12.09
CA PRO A 292 -12.33 -3.45 13.46
C PRO A 292 -13.58 -3.53 14.34
N ALA A 293 -13.47 -4.24 15.46
CA ALA A 293 -14.55 -4.34 16.44
C ALA A 293 -14.93 -2.97 17.04
N ASP A 294 -13.93 -2.11 17.21
CA ASP A 294 -14.07 -0.72 17.63
C ASP A 294 -12.94 0.13 17.06
N HIS A 295 -13.26 1.28 16.46
CA HIS A 295 -12.28 2.15 15.81
C HIS A 295 -11.31 2.83 16.78
N HIS A 296 -11.67 2.99 18.05
CA HIS A 296 -10.89 3.71 19.05
C HIS A 296 -10.09 2.77 19.97
N ILE A 297 -10.74 1.75 20.51
CA ILE A 297 -10.17 0.90 21.57
C ILE A 297 -10.01 -0.58 21.16
N GLY A 298 -10.39 -0.92 19.95
CA GLY A 298 -10.37 -2.29 19.43
C GLY A 298 -9.92 -2.38 17.98
N SER A 299 -9.02 -1.49 17.53
CA SER A 299 -8.60 -1.36 16.13
C SER A 299 -7.95 -2.63 15.54
N ASN A 300 -7.38 -3.48 16.38
CA ASN A 300 -6.77 -4.75 15.99
C ASN A 300 -7.72 -5.96 16.13
N LYS A 301 -8.88 -5.82 16.75
CA LYS A 301 -9.82 -6.91 17.01
C LYS A 301 -10.84 -7.02 15.89
N SER A 302 -11.14 -8.25 15.47
CA SER A 302 -12.22 -8.51 14.52
C SER A 302 -13.56 -8.72 15.24
N ASN A 303 -14.63 -8.88 14.45
CA ASN A 303 -15.93 -9.32 14.97
C ASN A 303 -15.94 -10.79 15.43
N VAL A 304 -14.86 -11.54 15.21
CA VAL A 304 -14.69 -12.94 15.63
C VAL A 304 -13.60 -13.01 16.71
N LYS A 305 -13.98 -13.30 17.95
CA LYS A 305 -13.04 -13.39 19.08
C LYS A 305 -11.92 -14.39 18.80
N GLY A 306 -10.65 -13.92 18.82
CA GLY A 306 -9.43 -14.68 18.53
C GLY A 306 -8.89 -14.47 17.11
N ILE A 307 -9.59 -13.70 16.26
CA ILE A 307 -9.07 -13.19 14.99
C ILE A 307 -8.72 -11.71 15.16
N PHE A 308 -7.53 -11.34 14.72
CA PHE A 308 -6.96 -10.01 14.85
C PHE A 308 -6.50 -9.47 13.49
N TYR A 309 -6.34 -8.15 13.39
CA TYR A 309 -5.91 -7.44 12.20
C TYR A 309 -4.61 -6.68 12.44
N ALA A 310 -3.74 -6.61 11.44
CA ALA A 310 -2.56 -5.76 11.47
C ALA A 310 -2.27 -5.11 10.11
N GLY A 311 -1.95 -3.81 10.16
CA GLY A 311 -1.52 -3.04 9.00
C GLY A 311 -2.64 -2.67 8.03
N ALA A 312 -2.26 -2.43 6.78
CA ALA A 312 -3.11 -1.80 5.77
C ALA A 312 -4.28 -2.66 5.26
N CYS A 313 -4.53 -3.83 5.84
CA CYS A 313 -5.76 -4.59 5.59
C CYS A 313 -7.02 -3.96 6.23
N THR A 314 -6.86 -3.02 7.18
CA THR A 314 -7.98 -2.32 7.85
C THR A 314 -8.21 -0.91 7.30
N ALA A 315 -7.18 -0.25 6.80
CA ALA A 315 -7.23 1.07 6.18
C ALA A 315 -5.87 1.41 5.54
N PRO A 316 -5.79 2.39 4.64
CA PRO A 316 -4.50 2.90 4.15
C PRO A 316 -3.58 3.37 5.28
N MET A 317 -2.38 2.79 5.36
CA MET A 317 -1.36 3.07 6.38
C MET A 317 0.03 3.17 5.76
N ASN A 318 0.85 4.10 6.29
CA ASN A 318 2.28 4.12 6.00
C ASN A 318 3.02 3.01 6.77
N ILE A 319 4.34 2.87 6.52
CA ILE A 319 5.16 1.82 7.15
C ILE A 319 5.21 1.96 8.68
N THR A 320 5.39 3.17 9.20
CA THR A 320 5.47 3.43 10.64
C THR A 320 4.15 3.08 11.34
N GLU A 321 3.02 3.48 10.75
CA GLU A 321 1.68 3.13 11.25
C GLU A 321 1.46 1.62 11.18
N THR A 322 1.84 0.98 10.09
CA THR A 322 1.73 -0.46 9.89
C THR A 322 2.51 -1.24 10.96
N ILE A 323 3.75 -0.83 11.25
CA ILE A 323 4.59 -1.44 12.29
C ILE A 323 3.95 -1.23 13.68
N SER A 324 3.49 -0.02 13.99
CA SER A 324 2.84 0.30 15.26
C SER A 324 1.55 -0.50 15.46
N HIS A 325 0.74 -0.61 14.41
CA HIS A 325 -0.50 -1.40 14.42
C HIS A 325 -0.21 -2.90 14.59
N ALA A 326 0.86 -3.42 13.98
CA ALA A 326 1.30 -4.81 14.19
C ALA A 326 1.74 -5.08 15.63
N ARG A 327 2.46 -4.15 16.26
CA ARG A 327 2.88 -4.25 17.67
C ARG A 327 1.69 -4.24 18.61
N SER A 328 0.69 -3.39 18.36
CA SER A 328 -0.55 -3.38 19.12
C SER A 328 -1.32 -4.70 18.99
N ALA A 329 -1.41 -5.26 17.76
CA ALA A 329 -2.03 -6.57 17.53
C ALA A 329 -1.36 -7.70 18.33
N VAL A 330 -0.03 -7.67 18.43
CA VAL A 330 0.73 -8.66 19.24
C VAL A 330 0.32 -8.58 20.71
N SER A 331 0.19 -7.38 21.28
CA SER A 331 -0.28 -7.20 22.66
C SER A 331 -1.68 -7.79 22.87
N ASP A 332 -2.62 -7.49 21.97
CA ASP A 332 -3.98 -8.03 22.03
C ASP A 332 -4.02 -9.57 21.91
N ILE A 333 -3.17 -10.17 21.06
CA ILE A 333 -3.05 -11.62 20.90
C ILE A 333 -2.50 -12.26 22.17
N VAL A 334 -1.44 -11.69 22.74
CA VAL A 334 -0.81 -12.18 23.98
C VAL A 334 -1.81 -12.14 25.14
N ASP A 335 -2.54 -11.03 25.28
CA ASP A 335 -3.57 -10.90 26.31
C ASP A 335 -4.72 -11.89 26.12
N TYR A 336 -5.16 -12.10 24.89
CA TYR A 336 -6.19 -13.10 24.56
C TYR A 336 -5.78 -14.51 24.94
N LEU A 337 -4.52 -14.90 24.64
CA LEU A 337 -4.00 -16.24 24.95
C LEU A 337 -3.70 -16.46 26.46
N ARG A 338 -3.38 -15.37 27.19
CA ARG A 338 -3.14 -15.42 28.66
C ARG A 338 -4.43 -15.57 29.48
N ASN A 339 -5.47 -14.82 29.07
CA ASN A 339 -6.71 -14.73 29.85
C ASN A 339 -7.71 -15.86 29.54
N GLY A 340 -7.30 -16.84 28.79
CA GLY A 340 -8.14 -17.94 28.32
C GLY A 340 -9.07 -17.51 27.19
N GLN A 341 -9.23 -18.42 26.28
CA GLN A 341 -10.04 -18.24 25.07
C GLN A 341 -11.52 -17.97 25.36
#